data_fdf099ddb83f30de9387d0a38320c8f6
#
_entry.id   fdf099ddb83f30de9387d0a38320c8f6
#
_cell.length_a   1.000
_cell.length_b   1.000
_cell.length_c   1.000
_cell.angle_alpha   90.00
_cell.angle_beta   90.00
_cell.angle_gamma   90.00
#
_symmetry.space_group_name_H-M   'P 1'
#
loop_
_entity.id
_entity.type
_entity.pdbx_description
1 polymer ?
#
loop_
_entity_poly.entity_id
_entity_poly.type
_entity_poly.pdbx_seq_one_letter_code
_entity_poly.pdbx_strand_id
1 'polypeptide(L)'
;MMSFLSVFALNMPVLLVAFAGDIFAAGAGGYGLFNSLVAVGALTGALASTRRVTIRLRTVIFCGGVWALIQASLGLMPTQLAFGVVLVASGMANQFFFMACNPLVQLSSNVRIRGRVMSVYVLVLLGGQALGSPLMGWLIEHFGAHTGMLVSGLVPATAAVTIAIVLARRHQLTWD
;
A
#
# COMPACT_ATOMS: atom_id res chain seq x y z
N MET A 1 -6.34 2.10 9.86
CA MET A 1 -5.88 1.47 8.60
C MET A 1 -4.94 2.38 7.82
N MET A 2 -5.32 3.61 7.46
CA MET A 2 -4.46 4.54 6.71
C MET A 2 -3.08 4.75 7.35
N SER A 3 -3.02 4.99 8.65
CA SER A 3 -1.75 5.20 9.37
C SER A 3 -0.81 3.99 9.28
N PHE A 4 -1.33 2.78 9.35
CA PHE A 4 -0.51 1.56 9.17
C PHE A 4 -0.01 1.41 7.73
N LEU A 5 -0.87 1.68 6.75
CA LEU A 5 -0.46 1.65 5.35
C LEU A 5 0.57 2.74 5.03
N SER A 6 0.42 3.95 5.60
CA SER A 6 1.37 5.04 5.36
C SER A 6 2.74 4.77 5.97
N VAL A 7 2.80 4.21 7.18
CA VAL A 7 4.07 3.90 7.86
C VAL A 7 4.78 2.70 7.22
N PHE A 8 4.04 1.65 6.84
CA PHE A 8 4.64 0.39 6.41
C PHE A 8 4.60 0.20 4.89
N ALA A 9 3.44 0.28 4.25
CA ALA A 9 3.30 -0.08 2.84
C ALA A 9 3.73 1.02 1.86
N LEU A 10 3.62 2.31 2.22
CA LEU A 10 4.04 3.41 1.36
C LEU A 10 5.56 3.62 1.29
N ASN A 11 6.34 2.91 2.10
CA ASN A 11 7.81 2.98 2.08
C ASN A 11 8.44 2.04 1.05
N MET A 12 7.71 1.72 -0.02
CA MET A 12 8.17 0.92 -1.15
C MET A 12 9.52 1.37 -1.73
N PRO A 13 9.82 2.67 -1.91
CA PRO A 13 11.11 3.08 -2.46
C PRO A 13 12.31 2.60 -1.64
N VAL A 14 12.23 2.62 -0.30
CA VAL A 14 13.31 2.15 0.59
C VAL A 14 13.51 0.64 0.41
N LEU A 15 12.42 -0.11 0.33
CA LEU A 15 12.45 -1.56 0.12
C LEU A 15 13.01 -1.93 -1.26
N LEU A 16 12.61 -1.20 -2.31
CA LEU A 16 13.11 -1.44 -3.68
C LEU A 16 14.61 -1.19 -3.80
N VAL A 17 15.16 -0.19 -3.09
CA VAL A 17 16.61 0.05 -3.05
C VAL A 17 17.34 -1.15 -2.46
N ALA A 18 16.85 -1.66 -1.33
CA ALA A 18 17.43 -2.83 -0.67
C ALA A 18 17.36 -4.09 -1.56
N PHE A 19 16.22 -4.35 -2.19
CA PHE A 19 16.09 -5.50 -3.10
C PHE A 19 16.96 -5.37 -4.34
N ALA A 20 17.07 -4.18 -4.94
CA ALA A 20 17.91 -3.94 -6.10
C ALA A 20 19.41 -4.04 -5.78
N GLY A 21 19.83 -3.59 -4.59
CA GLY A 21 21.23 -3.64 -4.16
C GLY A 21 21.61 -4.99 -3.57
N ASP A 22 20.95 -5.39 -2.49
CA ASP A 22 21.40 -6.49 -1.63
C ASP A 22 20.95 -7.88 -2.13
N ILE A 23 19.74 -7.97 -2.72
CA ILE A 23 19.16 -9.28 -3.09
C ILE A 23 19.48 -9.63 -4.54
N PHE A 24 19.23 -8.72 -5.46
CA PHE A 24 19.37 -9.00 -6.90
C PHE A 24 20.67 -8.47 -7.50
N ALA A 25 21.48 -7.73 -6.74
CA ALA A 25 22.73 -7.10 -7.19
C ALA A 25 22.59 -6.32 -8.52
N ALA A 26 21.39 -5.76 -8.77
CA ALA A 26 21.03 -5.10 -10.01
C ALA A 26 21.35 -3.59 -10.02
N GLY A 27 21.81 -3.05 -8.90
CA GLY A 27 22.25 -1.68 -8.75
C GLY A 27 21.17 -0.63 -9.08
N ALA A 28 21.62 0.56 -9.49
CA ALA A 28 20.73 1.68 -9.82
C ALA A 28 19.79 1.37 -11.01
N GLY A 29 20.24 0.59 -11.99
CA GLY A 29 19.42 0.16 -13.12
C GLY A 29 18.27 -0.75 -12.69
N GLY A 30 18.53 -1.67 -11.76
CA GLY A 30 17.50 -2.55 -11.19
C GLY A 30 16.45 -1.77 -10.40
N TYR A 31 16.86 -0.81 -9.60
CA TYR A 31 15.93 0.10 -8.92
C TYR A 31 15.01 0.85 -9.90
N GLY A 32 15.60 1.41 -10.95
CA GLY A 32 14.84 2.08 -12.01
C GLY A 32 13.82 1.16 -12.70
N LEU A 33 14.24 -0.07 -13.02
CA LEU A 33 13.36 -1.09 -13.58
C LEU A 33 12.19 -1.42 -12.65
N PHE A 34 12.47 -1.69 -11.36
CA PHE A 34 11.43 -2.03 -10.38
C PHE A 34 10.45 -0.89 -10.19
N ASN A 35 10.93 0.34 -10.10
CA ASN A 35 10.08 1.52 -9.99
C ASN A 35 9.20 1.71 -11.23
N SER A 36 9.74 1.46 -12.42
CA SER A 36 8.99 1.48 -13.69
C SER A 36 7.88 0.41 -13.72
N LEU A 37 8.16 -0.80 -13.22
CA LEU A 37 7.15 -1.88 -13.13
C LEU A 37 6.01 -1.52 -12.17
N VAL A 38 6.31 -0.90 -11.04
CA VAL A 38 5.27 -0.37 -10.13
C VAL A 38 4.44 0.71 -10.84
N ALA A 39 5.08 1.61 -11.60
CA ALA A 39 4.39 2.66 -12.35
C ALA A 39 3.48 2.09 -13.45
N VAL A 40 3.92 1.06 -14.17
CA VAL A 40 3.09 0.33 -15.16
C VAL A 40 1.88 -0.29 -14.48
N GLY A 41 2.08 -0.92 -13.30
CA GLY A 41 1.00 -1.47 -12.49
C GLY A 41 0.00 -0.39 -12.06
N ALA A 42 0.49 0.75 -11.58
CA ALA A 42 -0.35 1.86 -11.17
C ALA A 42 -1.15 2.46 -12.35
N LEU A 43 -0.52 2.60 -13.52
CA LEU A 43 -1.18 3.09 -14.73
C LEU A 43 -2.29 2.14 -15.20
N THR A 44 -2.01 0.83 -15.25
CA THR A 44 -3.01 -0.18 -15.63
C THR A 44 -4.15 -0.23 -14.61
N GLY A 45 -3.84 -0.11 -13.32
CA GLY A 45 -4.83 -0.01 -12.24
C GLY A 45 -5.71 1.23 -12.38
N ALA A 46 -5.12 2.39 -12.72
CA ALA A 46 -5.86 3.63 -12.96
C ALA A 46 -6.85 3.48 -14.14
N LEU A 47 -6.38 2.94 -15.26
CA LEU A 47 -7.22 2.70 -16.44
C LEU A 47 -8.35 1.69 -16.16
N ALA A 48 -8.06 0.61 -15.43
CA ALA A 48 -9.05 -0.40 -15.07
C ALA A 48 -10.12 0.14 -14.11
N SER A 49 -9.75 1.04 -13.20
CA SER A 49 -10.64 1.61 -12.18
C SER A 49 -11.67 2.60 -12.73
N THR A 50 -11.51 3.11 -13.97
CA THR A 50 -12.50 3.99 -14.61
C THR A 50 -13.85 3.31 -14.82
N ARG A 51 -13.91 1.98 -14.76
CA ARG A 51 -15.10 1.15 -14.96
C ARG A 51 -15.82 0.80 -13.65
N ARG A 52 -16.21 1.79 -12.82
CA ARG A 52 -17.08 1.62 -11.64
C ARG A 52 -16.41 1.06 -10.38
N VAL A 53 -15.59 1.85 -9.70
CA VAL A 53 -15.29 1.59 -8.29
C VAL A 53 -16.46 2.12 -7.44
N THR A 54 -17.23 1.21 -6.85
CA THR A 54 -18.26 1.59 -5.88
C THR A 54 -17.57 2.16 -4.64
N ILE A 55 -17.91 3.40 -4.29
CA ILE A 55 -17.31 4.12 -3.15
C ILE A 55 -17.97 3.61 -1.86
N ARG A 56 -17.54 2.45 -1.39
CA ARG A 56 -18.01 1.85 -0.13
C ARG A 56 -16.82 1.58 0.79
N LEU A 57 -17.01 1.74 2.08
CA LEU A 57 -15.98 1.47 3.10
C LEU A 57 -15.41 0.05 2.99
N ARG A 58 -16.24 -0.93 2.64
CA ARG A 58 -15.82 -2.31 2.36
C ARG A 58 -14.82 -2.43 1.23
N THR A 59 -15.07 -1.70 0.14
CA THR A 59 -14.16 -1.69 -1.03
C THR A 59 -12.78 -1.20 -0.61
N VAL A 60 -12.72 -0.16 0.21
CA VAL A 60 -11.43 0.37 0.72
C VAL A 60 -10.70 -0.65 1.60
N ILE A 61 -11.42 -1.31 2.52
CA ILE A 61 -10.84 -2.33 3.40
C ILE A 61 -10.34 -3.52 2.59
N PHE A 62 -11.15 -3.98 1.64
CA PHE A 62 -10.80 -5.11 0.76
C PHE A 62 -9.58 -4.78 -0.12
N CYS A 63 -9.61 -3.66 -0.85
CA CYS A 63 -8.49 -3.24 -1.70
C CYS A 63 -7.20 -3.03 -0.89
N GLY A 64 -7.30 -2.41 0.29
CA GLY A 64 -6.15 -2.23 1.17
C GLY A 64 -5.60 -3.54 1.74
N GLY A 65 -6.47 -4.49 2.08
CA GLY A 65 -6.07 -5.84 2.49
C GLY A 65 -5.39 -6.63 1.38
N VAL A 66 -5.97 -6.61 0.18
CA VAL A 66 -5.39 -7.25 -1.01
C VAL A 66 -4.03 -6.64 -1.34
N TRP A 67 -3.91 -5.30 -1.36
CA TRP A 67 -2.64 -4.65 -1.59
C TRP A 67 -1.59 -5.04 -0.54
N ALA A 68 -1.96 -5.05 0.74
CA ALA A 68 -1.06 -5.44 1.81
C ALA A 68 -0.58 -6.91 1.69
N LEU A 69 -1.45 -7.83 1.28
CA LEU A 69 -1.08 -9.24 1.04
C LEU A 69 -0.16 -9.39 -0.17
N ILE A 70 -0.42 -8.69 -1.28
CA ILE A 70 0.46 -8.67 -2.44
C ILE A 70 1.82 -8.09 -2.05
N GLN A 71 1.84 -7.03 -1.24
CA GLN A 71 3.06 -6.43 -0.71
C GLN A 71 3.87 -7.44 0.12
N ALA A 72 3.21 -8.18 1.02
CA ALA A 72 3.88 -9.22 1.81
C ALA A 72 4.46 -10.34 0.93
N SER A 73 3.75 -10.74 -0.14
CA SER A 73 4.20 -11.81 -1.03
C SER A 73 5.49 -11.46 -1.78
N LEU A 74 5.80 -10.17 -2.00
CA LEU A 74 7.08 -9.73 -2.58
C LEU A 74 8.28 -10.19 -1.77
N GLY A 75 8.16 -10.24 -0.43
CA GLY A 75 9.22 -10.74 0.45
C GLY A 75 9.54 -12.23 0.30
N LEU A 76 8.69 -13.00 -0.38
CA LEU A 76 8.86 -14.44 -0.59
C LEU A 76 9.34 -14.78 -2.01
N MET A 77 9.53 -13.80 -2.89
CA MET A 77 9.87 -14.05 -4.29
C MET A 77 11.36 -14.38 -4.46
N PRO A 78 11.69 -15.59 -4.96
CA PRO A 78 13.08 -16.04 -5.08
C PRO A 78 13.77 -15.52 -6.34
N THR A 79 13.02 -15.06 -7.34
CA THR A 79 13.57 -14.63 -8.64
C THR A 79 13.18 -13.20 -8.98
N GLN A 80 14.08 -12.51 -9.67
CA GLN A 80 13.85 -11.13 -10.12
C GLN A 80 12.63 -11.00 -11.04
N LEU A 81 12.37 -12.01 -11.89
CA LEU A 81 11.21 -12.02 -12.79
C LEU A 81 9.90 -12.16 -12.01
N ALA A 82 9.82 -13.10 -11.06
CA ALA A 82 8.64 -13.26 -10.21
C ALA A 82 8.39 -12.00 -9.38
N PHE A 83 9.44 -11.43 -8.81
CA PHE A 83 9.39 -10.17 -8.09
C PHE A 83 8.83 -9.04 -8.96
N GLY A 84 9.32 -8.90 -10.21
CA GLY A 84 8.83 -7.90 -11.16
C GLY A 84 7.34 -8.05 -11.50
N VAL A 85 6.86 -9.27 -11.73
CA VAL A 85 5.43 -9.52 -12.00
C VAL A 85 4.56 -9.13 -10.80
N VAL A 86 4.98 -9.50 -9.59
CA VAL A 86 4.23 -9.16 -8.38
C VAL A 86 4.30 -7.66 -8.08
N LEU A 87 5.40 -6.97 -8.46
CA LEU A 87 5.49 -5.50 -8.38
C LEU A 87 4.43 -4.80 -9.23
N VAL A 88 4.18 -5.28 -10.46
CA VAL A 88 3.11 -4.74 -11.31
C VAL A 88 1.75 -4.93 -10.62
N ALA A 89 1.49 -6.12 -10.08
CA ALA A 89 0.26 -6.39 -9.33
C ALA A 89 0.13 -5.51 -8.08
N SER A 90 1.24 -5.28 -7.36
CA SER A 90 1.27 -4.38 -6.19
C SER A 90 0.95 -2.93 -6.57
N GLY A 91 1.55 -2.42 -7.65
CA GLY A 91 1.26 -1.08 -8.17
C GLY A 91 -0.21 -0.92 -8.57
N MET A 92 -0.79 -1.94 -9.22
CA MET A 92 -2.20 -1.94 -9.59
C MET A 92 -3.12 -1.95 -8.36
N ALA A 93 -2.84 -2.81 -7.37
CA ALA A 93 -3.62 -2.89 -6.14
C ALA A 93 -3.53 -1.60 -5.31
N ASN A 94 -2.34 -1.00 -5.24
CA ASN A 94 -2.12 0.31 -4.64
C ASN A 94 -3.04 1.37 -5.26
N GLN A 95 -3.08 1.43 -6.58
CA GLN A 95 -3.90 2.41 -7.31
C GLN A 95 -5.40 2.20 -7.07
N PHE A 96 -5.88 0.96 -7.07
CA PHE A 96 -7.27 0.65 -6.71
C PHE A 96 -7.61 1.10 -5.29
N PHE A 97 -6.71 0.88 -4.33
CA PHE A 97 -6.89 1.34 -2.96
C PHE A 97 -7.02 2.87 -2.88
N PHE A 98 -6.12 3.62 -3.50
CA PHE A 98 -6.17 5.08 -3.47
C PHE A 98 -7.39 5.64 -4.20
N MET A 99 -7.81 5.05 -5.31
CA MET A 99 -9.01 5.45 -6.04
C MET A 99 -10.30 5.15 -5.27
N ALA A 100 -10.32 4.14 -4.43
CA ALA A 100 -11.46 3.90 -3.53
C ALA A 100 -11.42 4.83 -2.30
N CYS A 101 -10.23 5.09 -1.76
CA CYS A 101 -10.06 5.81 -0.50
C CYS A 101 -10.25 7.32 -0.63
N ASN A 102 -9.62 7.94 -1.63
CA ASN A 102 -9.66 9.41 -1.80
C ASN A 102 -11.08 9.96 -1.94
N PRO A 103 -11.95 9.43 -2.82
CA PRO A 103 -13.33 9.89 -2.92
C PRO A 103 -14.14 9.60 -1.67
N LEU A 104 -13.92 8.46 -0.99
CA LEU A 104 -14.63 8.13 0.25
C LEU A 104 -14.38 9.19 1.32
N VAL A 105 -13.13 9.61 1.53
CA VAL A 105 -12.75 10.65 2.49
C VAL A 105 -13.38 11.99 2.11
N GLN A 106 -13.39 12.34 0.83
CA GLN A 106 -13.97 13.59 0.34
C GLN A 106 -15.49 13.63 0.47
N LEU A 107 -16.18 12.56 0.13
CA LEU A 107 -17.65 12.47 0.16
C LEU A 107 -18.19 12.30 1.59
N SER A 108 -17.42 11.68 2.48
CA SER A 108 -17.77 11.56 3.90
C SER A 108 -17.62 12.86 4.67
N SER A 109 -17.02 13.89 4.05
CA SER A 109 -16.75 15.17 4.70
C SER A 109 -17.76 16.24 4.26
N ASN A 110 -18.30 17.01 5.22
CA ASN A 110 -19.12 18.16 4.90
C ASN A 110 -18.29 19.19 4.08
N VAL A 111 -18.90 19.80 3.07
CA VAL A 111 -18.27 20.77 2.18
C VAL A 111 -17.51 21.87 2.94
N ARG A 112 -18.08 22.33 4.07
CA ARG A 112 -17.50 23.39 4.93
C ARG A 112 -16.18 23.01 5.58
N ILE A 113 -15.93 21.72 5.88
CA ILE A 113 -14.74 21.22 6.59
C ILE A 113 -13.87 20.32 5.73
N ARG A 114 -14.25 20.06 4.47
CA ARG A 114 -13.54 19.15 3.54
C ARG A 114 -12.05 19.47 3.43
N GLY A 115 -11.67 20.73 3.33
CA GLY A 115 -10.26 21.14 3.28
C GLY A 115 -9.46 20.71 4.51
N ARG A 116 -10.04 20.90 5.70
CA ARG A 116 -9.39 20.47 6.97
C ARG A 116 -9.25 18.95 7.06
N VAL A 117 -10.28 18.21 6.64
CA VAL A 117 -10.22 16.73 6.64
C VAL A 117 -9.17 16.24 5.65
N MET A 118 -9.10 16.84 4.44
CA MET A 118 -8.08 16.49 3.45
C MET A 118 -6.66 16.86 3.92
N SER A 119 -6.47 17.97 4.63
CA SER A 119 -5.17 18.32 5.20
C SER A 119 -4.70 17.28 6.23
N VAL A 120 -5.59 16.84 7.12
CA VAL A 120 -5.28 15.78 8.10
C VAL A 120 -5.00 14.44 7.39
N TYR A 121 -5.76 14.12 6.34
CA TYR A 121 -5.54 12.93 5.53
C TYR A 121 -4.14 12.92 4.89
N VAL A 122 -3.75 14.02 4.24
CA VAL A 122 -2.43 14.17 3.63
C VAL A 122 -1.33 14.16 4.71
N LEU A 123 -1.56 14.82 5.85
CA LEU A 123 -0.63 14.80 6.98
C LEU A 123 -0.38 13.37 7.48
N VAL A 124 -1.42 12.55 7.62
CA VAL A 124 -1.29 11.15 8.02
C VAL A 124 -0.53 10.33 6.97
N LEU A 125 -0.77 10.58 5.67
CA LEU A 125 -0.07 9.88 4.59
C LEU A 125 1.41 10.24 4.57
N LEU A 126 1.75 11.53 4.44
CA LEU A 126 3.14 11.98 4.31
C LEU A 126 3.89 11.86 5.63
N GLY A 127 3.27 12.22 6.74
CA GLY A 127 3.85 12.08 8.07
C GLY A 127 4.11 10.62 8.44
N GLY A 128 3.16 9.73 8.11
CA GLY A 128 3.34 8.29 8.28
C GLY A 128 4.49 7.74 7.45
N GLN A 129 4.61 8.16 6.18
CA GLN A 129 5.72 7.79 5.31
C GLN A 129 7.07 8.32 5.85
N ALA A 130 7.12 9.58 6.28
CA ALA A 130 8.32 10.18 6.83
C ALA A 130 8.83 9.47 8.09
N LEU A 131 7.93 9.05 8.98
CA LEU A 131 8.27 8.26 10.17
C LEU A 131 8.57 6.78 9.83
N GLY A 132 7.90 6.25 8.83
CA GLY A 132 8.07 4.87 8.38
C GLY A 132 9.39 4.63 7.67
N SER A 133 9.94 5.62 6.94
CA SER A 133 11.19 5.45 6.18
C SER A 133 12.39 5.09 7.07
N PRO A 134 12.68 5.80 8.18
CA PRO A 134 13.75 5.41 9.09
C PRO A 134 13.48 4.05 9.76
N LEU A 135 12.23 3.78 10.12
CA LEU A 135 11.84 2.51 10.71
C LEU A 135 12.08 1.33 9.75
N MET A 136 11.70 1.49 8.48
CA MET A 136 11.93 0.48 7.46
C MET A 136 13.42 0.31 7.16
N GLY A 137 14.20 1.40 7.09
CA GLY A 137 15.65 1.35 6.94
C GLY A 137 16.32 0.58 8.07
N TRP A 138 15.98 0.89 9.32
CA TRP A 138 16.48 0.18 10.49
C TRP A 138 16.09 -1.32 10.47
N LEU A 139 14.85 -1.63 10.09
CA LEU A 139 14.38 -3.01 10.01
C LEU A 139 15.15 -3.81 8.94
N ILE A 140 15.42 -3.20 7.79
CA ILE A 140 16.17 -3.83 6.70
C ILE A 140 17.62 -4.06 7.12
N GLU A 141 18.25 -3.09 7.80
CA GLU A 141 19.64 -3.19 8.26
C GLU A 141 19.84 -4.33 9.28
N HIS A 142 18.89 -4.53 10.21
CA HIS A 142 19.03 -5.51 11.27
C HIS A 142 18.46 -6.90 10.94
N PHE A 143 17.40 -6.97 10.12
CA PHE A 143 16.67 -8.21 9.84
C PHE A 143 16.65 -8.60 8.35
N GLY A 144 17.25 -7.78 7.50
CA GLY A 144 17.34 -8.01 6.06
C GLY A 144 16.10 -7.54 5.28
N ALA A 145 16.28 -7.37 3.95
CA ALA A 145 15.29 -6.83 3.04
C ALA A 145 14.00 -7.69 2.95
N HIS A 146 14.13 -9.03 2.99
CA HIS A 146 12.99 -9.96 2.97
C HIS A 146 12.06 -9.73 4.16
N THR A 147 12.61 -9.62 5.36
CA THR A 147 11.84 -9.35 6.59
C THR A 147 11.19 -7.98 6.54
N GLY A 148 11.91 -6.96 6.07
CA GLY A 148 11.34 -5.61 5.87
C GLY A 148 10.12 -5.63 4.95
N MET A 149 10.20 -6.37 3.84
CA MET A 149 9.10 -6.51 2.88
C MET A 149 7.90 -7.27 3.48
N LEU A 150 8.14 -8.37 4.19
CA LEU A 150 7.08 -9.11 4.88
C LEU A 150 6.36 -8.25 5.92
N VAL A 151 7.10 -7.53 6.74
CA VAL A 151 6.52 -6.62 7.76
C VAL A 151 5.72 -5.51 7.10
N SER A 152 6.23 -4.92 6.00
CA SER A 152 5.55 -3.84 5.26
C SER A 152 4.16 -4.25 4.73
N GLY A 153 3.96 -5.54 4.45
CA GLY A 153 2.69 -6.08 4.01
C GLY A 153 1.84 -6.68 5.15
N LEU A 154 2.43 -7.51 6.02
CA LEU A 154 1.68 -8.23 7.05
C LEU A 154 1.08 -7.31 8.13
N VAL A 155 1.79 -6.26 8.55
CA VAL A 155 1.26 -5.32 9.57
C VAL A 155 0.02 -4.59 9.06
N PRO A 156 -0.01 -3.99 7.87
CA PRO A 156 -1.25 -3.42 7.34
C PRO A 156 -2.33 -4.46 7.04
N ALA A 157 -1.96 -5.70 6.64
CA ALA A 157 -2.92 -6.76 6.41
C ALA A 157 -3.66 -7.15 7.69
N THR A 158 -2.93 -7.36 8.80
CA THR A 158 -3.56 -7.66 10.10
C THR A 158 -4.41 -6.50 10.59
N ALA A 159 -3.98 -5.25 10.38
CA ALA A 159 -4.79 -4.07 10.68
C ALA A 159 -6.08 -4.02 9.84
N ALA A 160 -6.03 -4.39 8.56
CA ALA A 160 -7.21 -4.46 7.70
C ALA A 160 -8.21 -5.53 8.19
N VAL A 161 -7.71 -6.73 8.54
CA VAL A 161 -8.53 -7.83 9.06
C VAL A 161 -9.16 -7.45 10.41
N THR A 162 -8.41 -6.88 11.33
CA THR A 162 -8.95 -6.45 12.63
C THR A 162 -10.04 -5.40 12.49
N ILE A 163 -9.84 -4.42 11.62
CA ILE A 163 -10.85 -3.40 11.34
C ILE A 163 -12.09 -4.02 10.69
N ALA A 164 -11.91 -4.94 9.73
CA ALA A 164 -13.03 -5.64 9.10
C ALA A 164 -13.86 -6.42 10.13
N ILE A 165 -13.22 -7.15 11.06
CA ILE A 165 -13.88 -7.91 12.12
C ILE A 165 -14.64 -6.98 13.08
N VAL A 166 -14.01 -5.88 13.52
CA VAL A 166 -14.64 -4.92 14.43
C VAL A 166 -15.87 -4.26 13.80
N LEU A 167 -15.78 -3.88 12.53
CA LEU A 167 -16.90 -3.28 11.81
C LEU A 167 -18.03 -4.30 11.54
N ALA A 168 -17.68 -5.55 11.22
CA ALA A 168 -18.65 -6.62 11.06
C ALA A 168 -19.44 -6.88 12.36
N ARG A 169 -18.73 -6.91 13.51
CA ARG A 169 -19.36 -7.10 14.84
C ARG A 169 -20.25 -5.93 15.25
N ARG A 170 -19.97 -4.71 14.78
CA ARG A 170 -20.77 -3.52 15.10
C ARG A 170 -21.98 -3.31 14.19
N HIS A 171 -22.36 -4.27 13.34
CA HIS A 171 -23.43 -4.15 12.34
C HIS A 171 -23.33 -2.90 11.42
N GLN A 172 -22.16 -2.25 11.36
CA GLN A 172 -21.96 -1.06 10.52
C GLN A 172 -21.63 -1.41 9.06
N LEU A 173 -21.46 -2.69 8.78
CA LEU A 173 -21.36 -3.23 7.43
C LEU A 173 -22.74 -3.77 7.03
N THR A 174 -23.68 -2.91 6.66
CA THR A 174 -24.90 -3.36 5.97
C THR A 174 -24.53 -3.97 4.63
N TRP A 175 -25.21 -5.08 4.26
CA TRP A 175 -24.88 -5.87 3.05
C TRP A 175 -25.58 -5.32 1.80
N ASP A 176 -26.13 -4.10 1.87
CA ASP A 176 -26.88 -3.45 0.79
C ASP A 176 -25.99 -2.56 -0.07
#